data_95cffb113b95d6d090e1884478e8ec2e
#
_entry.id   95cffb113b95d6d090e1884478e8ec2e
#
_cell.length_a   1.000
_cell.length_b   1.000
_cell.length_c   1.000
_cell.angle_alpha   90.00
_cell.angle_beta   90.00
_cell.angle_gamma   90.00
#
_symmetry.space_group_name_H-M   'P 1'
#
loop_
_entity.id
_entity.type
_entity.pdbx_description
1 polymer ?
#
loop_
_entity_poly.entity_id
_entity_poly.type
_entity_poly.pdbx_seq_one_letter_code
_entity_poly.pdbx_strand_id
1 'polypeptide(L)'
;CSHPAPARARLLGRRPVPPAAEAASMPPNERKRLALILLLMQRKRVLLLDEPFCGLDAESVFVVQQLILQLGCEGRTLLVAADSLALLDGICDDLYVLGGGQVQGRYEHYEFQRAIREAGSAAGFPKK
;
A
#
# COMPACT_ATOMS: atom_id res chain seq x y z
N CYS A 1 23.86 -27.57 -16.31
CA CYS A 1 24.00 -26.13 -16.07
C CYS A 1 22.83 -25.65 -15.22
N SER A 2 23.04 -25.52 -13.90
CA SER A 2 22.08 -24.93 -13.00
C SER A 2 22.10 -23.42 -13.17
N HIS A 3 21.03 -22.87 -13.72
CA HIS A 3 20.81 -21.43 -13.72
C HIS A 3 20.46 -21.02 -12.29
N PRO A 4 21.16 -20.04 -11.70
CA PRO A 4 20.73 -19.50 -10.42
C PRO A 4 19.36 -18.88 -10.58
N ALA A 5 18.44 -19.21 -9.67
CA ALA A 5 17.12 -18.61 -9.63
C ALA A 5 17.27 -17.08 -9.62
N PRO A 6 16.51 -16.35 -10.43
CA PRO A 6 16.62 -14.90 -10.52
C PRO A 6 16.43 -14.28 -9.14
N ALA A 7 17.25 -13.29 -8.82
CA ALA A 7 17.27 -12.59 -7.53
C ALA A 7 15.86 -12.09 -7.07
N ARG A 8 14.95 -11.91 -8.02
CA ARG A 8 13.54 -11.56 -7.79
C ARG A 8 12.73 -12.61 -7.04
N ALA A 9 13.13 -13.90 -7.13
CA ALA A 9 12.46 -14.97 -6.39
C ALA A 9 12.79 -14.93 -4.88
N ARG A 10 13.89 -14.29 -4.49
CA ARG A 10 14.29 -14.12 -3.09
C ARG A 10 13.48 -13.05 -2.36
N LEU A 11 12.93 -12.06 -3.08
CA LEU A 11 12.05 -11.03 -2.52
C LEU A 11 10.68 -11.59 -2.11
N LEU A 12 10.26 -12.71 -2.70
CA LEU A 12 9.00 -13.39 -2.38
C LEU A 12 9.11 -14.33 -1.17
N GLY A 13 10.30 -14.46 -0.58
CA GLY A 13 10.65 -15.27 0.60
C GLY A 13 9.76 -16.47 0.80
N ARG A 14 10.37 -17.67 0.78
CA ARG A 14 9.88 -18.92 1.32
C ARG A 14 9.39 -20.01 0.40
N ARG A 15 9.37 -19.93 -0.88
CA ARG A 15 9.36 -21.07 -1.83
C ARG A 15 9.34 -20.54 -3.24
N PRO A 16 10.13 -21.09 -4.14
CA PRO A 16 9.91 -20.81 -5.54
C PRO A 16 8.49 -21.26 -5.88
N VAL A 17 7.64 -20.31 -6.27
CA VAL A 17 6.32 -20.63 -6.81
C VAL A 17 6.56 -21.45 -8.08
N PRO A 18 6.04 -22.66 -8.20
CA PRO A 18 6.17 -23.44 -9.41
C PRO A 18 5.60 -22.64 -10.59
N PRO A 19 6.26 -22.65 -11.76
CA PRO A 19 5.85 -21.83 -12.90
C PRO A 19 4.45 -22.15 -13.44
N ALA A 20 3.85 -23.23 -13.00
CA ALA A 20 2.49 -23.65 -13.37
C ALA A 20 1.43 -23.32 -12.31
N ALA A 21 1.77 -22.61 -11.22
CA ALA A 21 0.78 -22.25 -10.21
C ALA A 21 -0.13 -21.15 -10.76
N GLU A 22 -1.41 -21.47 -10.90
CA GLU A 22 -2.43 -20.50 -11.23
C GLU A 22 -2.64 -19.51 -10.06
N ALA A 23 -2.75 -18.21 -10.36
CA ALA A 23 -3.00 -17.18 -9.35
C ALA A 23 -4.27 -17.45 -8.53
N ALA A 24 -5.27 -18.14 -9.10
CA ALA A 24 -6.50 -18.52 -8.42
C ALA A 24 -6.29 -19.52 -7.28
N SER A 25 -5.23 -20.33 -7.32
CA SER A 25 -4.89 -21.32 -6.27
C SER A 25 -4.04 -20.73 -5.15
N MET A 26 -3.56 -19.50 -5.30
CA MET A 26 -2.73 -18.84 -4.30
C MET A 26 -3.57 -18.30 -3.13
N PRO A 27 -3.05 -18.31 -1.89
CA PRO A 27 -3.68 -17.62 -0.79
C PRO A 27 -3.93 -16.12 -1.10
N PRO A 28 -5.00 -15.50 -0.57
CA PRO A 28 -5.33 -14.10 -0.86
C PRO A 28 -4.17 -13.12 -0.61
N ASN A 29 -3.37 -13.36 0.43
CA ASN A 29 -2.20 -12.57 0.77
C ASN A 29 -1.12 -12.62 -0.32
N GLU A 30 -0.79 -13.82 -0.80
CA GLU A 30 0.19 -14.02 -1.86
C GLU A 30 -0.30 -13.45 -3.20
N ARG A 31 -1.58 -13.60 -3.49
CA ARG A 31 -2.22 -13.03 -4.68
C ARG A 31 -2.08 -11.51 -4.71
N LYS A 32 -2.33 -10.87 -3.57
CA LYS A 32 -2.21 -9.42 -3.44
C LYS A 32 -0.76 -8.94 -3.59
N ARG A 33 0.19 -9.65 -2.99
CA ARG A 33 1.62 -9.40 -3.19
C ARG A 33 2.02 -9.51 -4.66
N LEU A 34 1.56 -10.54 -5.34
CA LEU A 34 1.83 -10.73 -6.78
C LEU A 34 1.25 -9.59 -7.61
N ALA A 35 0.01 -9.18 -7.34
CA ALA A 35 -0.64 -8.07 -8.04
C ALA A 35 0.16 -6.76 -7.87
N LEU A 36 0.64 -6.48 -6.67
CA LEU A 36 1.49 -5.31 -6.39
C LEU A 36 2.81 -5.37 -7.15
N ILE A 37 3.47 -6.53 -7.18
CA ILE A 37 4.72 -6.71 -7.93
C ILE A 37 4.50 -6.48 -9.43
N LEU A 38 3.42 -7.02 -9.99
CA LEU A 38 3.08 -6.81 -11.41
C LEU A 38 2.80 -5.33 -11.70
N LEU A 39 2.12 -4.63 -10.79
CA LEU A 39 1.88 -3.21 -10.90
C LEU A 39 3.19 -2.41 -10.90
N LEU A 40 4.13 -2.77 -10.03
CA LEU A 40 5.45 -2.14 -9.94
C LEU A 40 6.27 -2.31 -11.22
N MET A 41 6.13 -3.45 -11.88
CA MET A 41 6.85 -3.75 -13.11
C MET A 41 6.37 -2.92 -14.30
N GLN A 42 5.18 -2.37 -14.26
CA GLN A 42 4.59 -1.59 -15.36
C GLN A 42 5.22 -0.21 -15.56
N ARG A 43 6.06 0.27 -14.66
CA ARG A 43 6.75 1.56 -14.74
C ARG A 43 5.83 2.76 -15.03
N LYS A 44 4.58 2.71 -14.57
CA LYS A 44 3.64 3.82 -14.72
C LYS A 44 4.03 4.99 -13.80
N ARG A 45 3.83 6.20 -14.27
CA ARG A 45 4.09 7.42 -13.48
C ARG A 45 3.06 7.65 -12.40
N VAL A 46 1.82 7.25 -12.65
CA VAL A 46 0.70 7.40 -11.72
C VAL A 46 0.18 6.02 -11.35
N LEU A 47 0.06 5.74 -10.08
CA LEU A 47 -0.44 4.50 -9.53
C LEU A 47 -1.64 4.77 -8.64
N LEU A 48 -2.70 4.00 -8.84
CA LEU A 48 -3.91 4.04 -8.01
C LEU A 48 -3.98 2.73 -7.22
N LEU A 49 -3.94 2.82 -5.89
CA LEU A 49 -3.98 1.69 -4.98
C LEU A 49 -5.24 1.79 -4.11
N ASP A 50 -6.19 0.91 -4.34
CA ASP A 50 -7.41 0.82 -3.54
C ASP A 50 -7.27 -0.27 -2.49
N GLU A 51 -7.31 0.12 -1.22
CA GLU A 51 -7.16 -0.78 -0.06
C GLU A 51 -5.96 -1.74 -0.17
N PRO A 52 -4.75 -1.24 -0.40
CA PRO A 52 -3.59 -2.12 -0.63
C PRO A 52 -3.19 -2.92 0.60
N PHE A 53 -3.64 -2.53 1.79
CA PHE A 53 -3.30 -3.18 3.06
C PHE A 53 -4.35 -4.21 3.52
N CYS A 54 -5.52 -4.23 2.91
CA CYS A 54 -6.61 -5.11 3.31
C CYS A 54 -6.22 -6.59 3.17
N GLY A 55 -6.45 -7.37 4.21
CA GLY A 55 -6.17 -8.81 4.22
C GLY A 55 -4.69 -9.18 4.34
N LEU A 56 -3.80 -8.23 4.57
CA LEU A 56 -2.38 -8.45 4.78
C LEU A 56 -2.04 -8.59 6.26
N ASP A 57 -1.06 -9.46 6.57
CA ASP A 57 -0.44 -9.49 7.90
C ASP A 57 0.47 -8.27 8.13
N ALA A 58 0.90 -8.06 9.38
CA ALA A 58 1.70 -6.90 9.75
C ALA A 58 3.03 -6.81 8.97
N GLU A 59 3.68 -7.93 8.72
CA GLU A 59 4.91 -7.98 7.93
C GLU A 59 4.68 -7.55 6.48
N SER A 60 3.60 -8.03 5.88
CA SER A 60 3.23 -7.68 4.50
C SER A 60 2.80 -6.22 4.39
N VAL A 61 2.08 -5.69 5.36
CA VAL A 61 1.75 -4.26 5.45
C VAL A 61 3.02 -3.42 5.43
N PHE A 62 3.99 -3.75 6.26
CA PHE A 62 5.26 -3.04 6.30
C PHE A 62 5.98 -3.06 4.95
N VAL A 63 6.04 -4.22 4.29
CA VAL A 63 6.66 -4.35 2.96
C VAL A 63 5.95 -3.46 1.94
N VAL A 64 4.62 -3.43 1.93
CA VAL A 64 3.85 -2.57 1.02
C VAL A 64 4.08 -1.09 1.31
N GLN A 65 4.15 -0.70 2.57
CA GLN A 65 4.48 0.68 2.96
C GLN A 65 5.86 1.09 2.44
N GLN A 66 6.87 0.22 2.58
CA GLN A 66 8.21 0.49 2.07
C GLN A 66 8.25 0.61 0.55
N LEU A 67 7.48 -0.22 -0.16
CA LEU A 67 7.35 -0.14 -1.62
C LEU A 67 6.70 1.19 -2.05
N ILE A 68 5.66 1.63 -1.38
CA ILE A 68 5.00 2.91 -1.66
C ILE A 68 5.99 4.07 -1.48
N LEU A 69 6.76 4.07 -0.40
CA LEU A 69 7.79 5.08 -0.16
C LEU A 69 8.87 5.07 -1.26
N GLN A 70 9.34 3.90 -1.62
CA GLN A 70 10.35 3.75 -2.68
C GLN A 70 9.86 4.29 -4.02
N LEU A 71 8.62 3.97 -4.40
CA LEU A 71 8.02 4.47 -5.64
C LEU A 71 7.88 5.99 -5.63
N GLY A 72 7.50 6.58 -4.51
CA GLY A 72 7.45 8.03 -4.33
C GLY A 72 8.83 8.67 -4.51
N CYS A 73 9.88 8.06 -3.95
CA CYS A 73 11.26 8.51 -4.13
C CYS A 73 11.75 8.40 -5.58
N GLU A 74 11.22 7.48 -6.36
CA GLU A 74 11.50 7.35 -7.80
C GLU A 74 10.77 8.41 -8.65
N GLY A 75 10.01 9.31 -8.03
CA GLY A 75 9.27 10.37 -8.71
C GLY A 75 7.92 9.94 -9.26
N ARG A 76 7.37 8.82 -8.80
CA ARG A 76 6.03 8.39 -9.16
C ARG A 76 4.98 9.05 -8.26
N THR A 77 3.81 9.29 -8.80
CA THR A 77 2.66 9.79 -8.06
C THR A 77 1.75 8.62 -7.68
N LEU A 78 1.45 8.50 -6.39
CA LEU A 78 0.59 7.44 -5.88
C LEU A 78 -0.66 8.05 -5.24
N LEU A 79 -1.82 7.51 -5.59
CA LEU A 79 -3.07 7.75 -4.89
C LEU A 79 -3.47 6.48 -4.16
N VAL A 80 -3.46 6.52 -2.84
CA VAL A 80 -3.74 5.36 -1.98
C VAL A 80 -5.04 5.61 -1.24
N ALA A 81 -6.01 4.74 -1.43
CA ALA A 81 -7.25 4.75 -0.66
C ALA A 81 -7.18 3.68 0.44
N ALA A 82 -7.38 4.08 1.68
CA ALA A 82 -7.42 3.19 2.84
C ALA A 82 -8.38 3.74 3.90
N ASP A 83 -8.92 2.84 4.71
CA ASP A 83 -9.85 3.18 5.80
C ASP A 83 -9.14 3.46 7.13
N SER A 84 -7.87 3.12 7.24
CA SER A 84 -7.07 3.30 8.46
C SER A 84 -6.03 4.41 8.28
N LEU A 85 -6.18 5.46 9.07
CA LEU A 85 -5.26 6.59 9.09
C LEU A 85 -3.85 6.19 9.55
N ALA A 86 -3.78 5.27 10.52
CA ALA A 86 -2.50 4.78 11.04
C ALA A 86 -1.63 4.09 9.99
N LEU A 87 -2.25 3.44 8.99
CA LEU A 87 -1.53 2.80 7.89
C LEU A 87 -0.96 3.79 6.88
N LEU A 88 -1.53 4.99 6.80
CA LEU A 88 -1.10 6.07 5.91
C LEU A 88 -0.06 7.00 6.55
N ASP A 89 0.08 6.95 7.87
CA ASP A 89 1.06 7.74 8.58
C ASP A 89 2.49 7.39 8.13
N GLY A 90 3.26 8.40 7.81
CA GLY A 90 4.64 8.25 7.36
C GLY A 90 4.82 7.85 5.89
N ILE A 91 3.76 7.59 5.13
CA ILE A 91 3.84 7.24 3.70
C ILE A 91 3.14 8.23 2.76
N CYS A 92 2.36 9.14 3.28
CA CYS A 92 1.61 10.12 2.48
C CYS A 92 2.13 11.53 2.70
N ASP A 93 2.16 12.33 1.63
CA ASP A 93 2.46 13.77 1.68
C ASP A 93 1.20 14.59 1.96
N ASP A 94 0.09 14.21 1.34
CA ASP A 94 -1.22 14.82 1.51
C ASP A 94 -2.27 13.75 1.85
N LEU A 95 -3.19 14.09 2.73
CA LEU A 95 -4.32 13.27 3.11
C LEU A 95 -5.64 13.97 2.75
N TYR A 96 -6.50 13.27 2.03
CA TYR A 96 -7.86 13.71 1.75
C TYR A 96 -8.85 12.82 2.50
N VAL A 97 -9.71 13.40 3.30
CA VAL A 97 -10.75 12.66 4.01
C VAL A 97 -12.04 12.73 3.21
N LEU A 98 -12.59 11.55 2.88
CA LEU A 98 -13.82 11.41 2.13
C LEU A 98 -14.96 10.99 3.05
N GLY A 99 -16.13 11.55 2.84
CA GLY A 99 -17.33 11.18 3.55
C GLY A 99 -18.58 11.73 2.86
N GLY A 100 -19.65 10.93 2.82
CA GLY A 100 -20.90 11.33 2.16
C GLY A 100 -20.75 11.67 0.67
N GLY A 101 -19.80 11.04 -0.01
CA GLY A 101 -19.52 11.30 -1.44
C GLY A 101 -18.77 12.61 -1.71
N GLN A 102 -18.19 13.22 -0.70
CA GLN A 102 -17.51 14.51 -0.80
C GLN A 102 -16.15 14.49 -0.09
N VAL A 103 -15.24 15.38 -0.50
CA VAL A 103 -14.02 15.66 0.24
C VAL A 103 -14.38 16.52 1.45
N GLN A 104 -14.17 15.99 2.64
CA GLN A 104 -14.48 16.66 3.90
C GLN A 104 -13.31 17.46 4.47
N GLY A 105 -12.09 17.14 4.10
CA GLY A 105 -10.91 17.83 4.56
C GLY A 105 -9.67 17.41 3.81
N ARG A 106 -8.66 18.29 3.80
CA ARG A 106 -7.32 18.05 3.33
C ARG A 106 -6.35 18.37 4.44
N TYR A 107 -5.38 17.48 4.66
CA TYR A 107 -4.34 17.61 5.67
C TYR A 107 -2.97 17.41 5.02
N GLU A 108 -2.04 18.33 5.28
CA GLU A 108 -0.65 18.15 4.88
C GLU A 108 0.10 17.26 5.88
N HIS A 109 1.26 16.75 5.47
CA HIS A 109 2.03 15.77 6.27
C HIS A 109 2.22 16.18 7.73
N TYR A 110 2.55 17.45 8.00
CA TYR A 110 2.76 17.94 9.37
C TYR A 110 1.48 17.99 10.22
N GLU A 111 0.30 17.94 9.61
CA GLU A 111 -1.01 17.93 10.28
C GLU A 111 -1.51 16.52 10.60
N PHE A 112 -0.88 15.47 10.03
CA PHE A 112 -1.34 14.08 10.18
C PHE A 112 -1.36 13.62 11.62
N GLN A 113 -0.36 13.96 12.41
CA GLN A 113 -0.29 13.59 13.82
C GLN A 113 -1.44 14.23 14.62
N ARG A 114 -1.84 15.44 14.26
CA ARG A 114 -3.00 16.09 14.84
C ARG A 114 -4.29 15.40 14.42
N ALA A 115 -4.44 15.08 13.12
CA ALA A 115 -5.60 14.38 12.59
C ALA A 115 -5.78 12.99 13.23
N ILE A 116 -4.69 12.24 13.42
CA ILE A 116 -4.71 10.94 14.09
C ILE A 116 -5.15 11.07 15.56
N ARG A 117 -4.64 12.06 16.30
CA ARG A 117 -5.04 12.29 17.70
C ARG A 117 -6.50 12.69 17.82
N GLU A 118 -6.96 13.56 16.94
CA GLU A 118 -8.36 14.02 16.93
C GLU A 118 -9.32 12.89 16.54
N ALA A 119 -8.94 12.04 15.58
CA ALA A 119 -9.72 10.86 15.21
C ALA A 119 -9.75 9.78 16.30
N GLY A 120 -8.67 9.66 17.10
CA GLY A 120 -8.60 8.73 18.23
C GLY A 120 -9.40 9.17 19.45
N SER A 121 -9.67 10.47 19.62
CA SER A 121 -10.41 11.03 20.76
C SER A 121 -11.90 11.26 20.50
N ALA A 122 -12.31 11.33 19.23
CA ALA A 122 -13.70 11.44 18.81
C ALA A 122 -13.97 10.41 17.73
N ALA A 123 -15.11 9.73 17.76
CA ALA A 123 -15.50 8.78 16.73
C ALA A 123 -15.80 9.50 15.39
N GLY A 124 -14.77 10.08 14.78
CA GLY A 124 -14.85 10.77 13.50
C GLY A 124 -13.86 11.92 13.38
N PHE A 125 -13.50 12.24 12.15
CA PHE A 125 -12.72 13.43 11.83
C PHE A 125 -13.51 14.70 12.22
N PRO A 126 -12.83 15.76 12.71
CA PRO A 126 -13.51 17.01 12.95
C PRO A 126 -14.12 17.52 11.64
N LYS A 127 -15.40 17.78 11.66
CA LYS A 127 -16.09 18.48 10.59
C LYS A 127 -15.53 19.90 10.54
N LYS A 128 -14.83 20.19 9.50
CA LYS A 128 -14.60 21.59 9.15
C LYS A 128 -15.81 22.15 8.42
#